data_e40c9f26ce854d5d9ee4706720d66c68
#
_entry.id   e40c9f26ce854d5d9ee4706720d66c68
#
_cell.length_a   1.000
_cell.length_b   1.000
_cell.length_c   1.000
_cell.angle_alpha   90.00
_cell.angle_beta   90.00
_cell.angle_gamma   90.00
#
_symmetry.space_group_name_H-M   'P 1'
#
loop_
_entity.id
_entity.type
_entity.pdbx_description
1 polymer ?
#
loop_
_entity_poly.entity_id
_entity_poly.type
_entity_poly.pdbx_seq_one_letter_code
_entity_poly.pdbx_strand_id
1 'polypeptide(L)'
;VDISNSFVKLALAKNGRIGRVHRLATATLRAAQILAVVGGRPLVGTVAASVVPKKNREVDAACGPGVCWIGPDVNLGVGIDYPNPRGIGPDRLANAAGCLAHYGVPAIVVDFGTAVTFDVISPEGNYIGGVIAPGLNAMTEYLHDHTALLPLIRLREPGAAVGRSTEEAMLSGAVHGYRGLVAEILRQIRREAFPHHRPKVIVTGGDSELIASGLPLFDAVDPLLTLRGLLVVAQLNL
;
A
#
# COMPACT_ATOMS: atom_id res chain seq x y z
N VAL A 1 -11.72 -5.99 1.65
CA VAL A 1 -11.60 -5.51 0.27
C VAL A 1 -10.69 -4.29 0.26
N ASP A 2 -9.69 -4.27 -0.60
CA ASP A 2 -8.83 -3.11 -0.84
C ASP A 2 -9.03 -2.66 -2.30
N ILE A 3 -9.55 -1.43 -2.50
CA ILE A 3 -9.80 -0.84 -3.83
C ILE A 3 -8.76 0.24 -4.07
N SER A 4 -7.68 -0.15 -4.77
CA SER A 4 -6.63 0.77 -5.22
C SER A 4 -6.87 1.21 -6.68
N ASN A 5 -6.11 2.19 -7.17
CA ASN A 5 -6.32 2.76 -8.52
C ASN A 5 -6.23 1.71 -9.64
N SER A 6 -5.22 0.84 -9.60
CA SER A 6 -4.97 -0.15 -10.66
C SER A 6 -5.68 -1.47 -10.41
N PHE A 7 -5.70 -1.94 -9.16
CA PHE A 7 -6.23 -3.27 -8.81
C PHE A 7 -7.05 -3.22 -7.54
N VAL A 8 -8.00 -4.17 -7.46
CA VAL A 8 -8.73 -4.50 -6.25
C VAL A 8 -8.19 -5.82 -5.72
N LYS A 9 -7.81 -5.84 -4.44
CA LYS A 9 -7.46 -7.08 -3.73
C LYS A 9 -8.64 -7.51 -2.86
N LEU A 10 -9.06 -8.76 -3.03
CA LEU A 10 -10.16 -9.37 -2.31
C LEU A 10 -9.68 -10.63 -1.59
N ALA A 11 -10.05 -10.79 -0.34
CA ALA A 11 -9.82 -12.03 0.39
C ALA A 11 -10.97 -12.31 1.36
N LEU A 12 -11.28 -13.58 1.54
CA LEU A 12 -12.11 -14.04 2.65
C LEU A 12 -11.20 -14.34 3.83
N ALA A 13 -11.62 -13.94 5.02
CA ALA A 13 -10.91 -14.27 6.25
C ALA A 13 -11.78 -15.18 7.13
N LYS A 14 -11.15 -16.14 7.82
CA LYS A 14 -11.80 -17.04 8.78
C LYS A 14 -10.86 -17.27 9.98
N ASN A 15 -11.39 -17.12 11.18
CA ASN A 15 -10.64 -17.33 12.43
C ASN A 15 -9.32 -16.52 12.47
N GLY A 16 -9.36 -15.25 12.08
CA GLY A 16 -8.19 -14.37 12.08
C GLY A 16 -7.16 -14.64 10.98
N ARG A 17 -7.46 -15.50 10.00
CA ARG A 17 -6.55 -15.86 8.91
C ARG A 17 -7.10 -15.42 7.57
N ILE A 18 -6.28 -14.71 6.77
CA ILE A 18 -6.57 -14.35 5.40
C ILE A 18 -6.41 -15.57 4.51
N GLY A 19 -7.45 -15.87 3.75
CA GLY A 19 -7.43 -16.95 2.75
C GLY A 19 -6.77 -16.50 1.45
N ARG A 20 -7.16 -17.16 0.34
CA ARG A 20 -6.64 -16.81 -0.98
C ARG A 20 -6.96 -15.37 -1.33
N VAL A 21 -5.96 -14.62 -1.79
CA VAL A 21 -6.12 -13.27 -2.31
C VAL A 21 -6.44 -13.32 -3.80
N HIS A 22 -7.51 -12.64 -4.18
CA HIS A 22 -7.92 -12.43 -5.55
C HIS A 22 -7.57 -11.00 -5.96
N ARG A 23 -6.98 -10.84 -7.14
CA ARG A 23 -6.61 -9.55 -7.71
C ARG A 23 -7.43 -9.32 -8.98
N LEU A 24 -8.21 -8.23 -8.99
CA LEU A 24 -9.07 -7.83 -10.10
C LEU A 24 -8.65 -6.44 -10.59
N ALA A 25 -8.79 -6.17 -11.89
CA ALA A 25 -8.53 -4.84 -12.41
C ALA A 25 -9.64 -3.85 -11.95
N THR A 26 -9.25 -2.74 -11.35
CA THR A 26 -10.18 -1.75 -10.82
C THR A 26 -11.07 -1.15 -11.91
N ALA A 27 -10.51 -0.88 -13.09
CA ALA A 27 -11.25 -0.30 -14.21
C ALA A 27 -12.48 -1.12 -14.57
N THR A 28 -12.37 -2.47 -14.59
CA THR A 28 -13.42 -3.40 -15.00
C THR A 28 -14.14 -4.08 -13.86
N LEU A 29 -13.92 -3.65 -12.61
CA LEU A 29 -14.58 -4.23 -11.44
C LEU A 29 -16.12 -4.16 -11.58
N ARG A 30 -16.78 -5.30 -11.27
CA ARG A 30 -18.23 -5.47 -11.20
C ARG A 30 -18.59 -6.30 -9.97
N ALA A 31 -19.77 -6.04 -9.41
CA ALA A 31 -20.31 -6.79 -8.26
C ALA A 31 -20.32 -8.31 -8.48
N ALA A 32 -20.63 -8.78 -9.69
CA ALA A 32 -20.62 -10.20 -10.02
C ALA A 32 -19.26 -10.88 -9.80
N GLN A 33 -18.15 -10.18 -10.01
CA GLN A 33 -16.80 -10.71 -9.77
C GLN A 33 -16.54 -10.87 -8.26
N ILE A 34 -17.04 -9.95 -7.44
CA ILE A 34 -16.95 -10.03 -5.98
C ILE A 34 -17.81 -11.20 -5.49
N LEU A 35 -19.05 -11.31 -5.95
CA LEU A 35 -19.96 -12.42 -5.63
C LEU A 35 -19.36 -13.78 -6.00
N ALA A 36 -18.67 -13.88 -7.12
CA ALA A 36 -17.97 -15.10 -7.51
C ALA A 36 -16.86 -15.48 -6.52
N VAL A 37 -16.15 -14.51 -5.94
CA VAL A 37 -15.15 -14.76 -4.89
C VAL A 37 -15.83 -15.18 -3.57
N VAL A 38 -16.93 -14.54 -3.21
CA VAL A 38 -17.73 -14.90 -2.01
C VAL A 38 -18.27 -16.31 -2.14
N GLY A 39 -18.75 -16.70 -3.33
CA GLY A 39 -19.18 -18.06 -3.65
C GLY A 39 -20.37 -18.52 -2.78
N GLY A 40 -21.31 -17.63 -2.48
CA GLY A 40 -22.50 -17.92 -1.68
C GLY A 40 -22.24 -18.20 -0.20
N ARG A 41 -21.02 -17.97 0.29
CA ARG A 41 -20.69 -18.13 1.71
C ARG A 41 -21.35 -17.04 2.55
N PRO A 42 -21.93 -17.40 3.72
CA PRO A 42 -22.40 -16.38 4.64
C PRO A 42 -21.22 -15.55 5.15
N LEU A 43 -21.34 -14.22 5.09
CA LEU A 43 -20.38 -13.28 5.64
C LEU A 43 -20.91 -12.73 6.98
N VAL A 44 -20.06 -12.66 8.00
CA VAL A 44 -20.36 -11.96 9.26
C VAL A 44 -20.38 -10.46 8.99
N GLY A 45 -19.47 -9.96 8.13
CA GLY A 45 -19.40 -8.58 7.70
C GLY A 45 -18.33 -8.39 6.64
N THR A 46 -18.23 -7.19 6.13
CA THR A 46 -17.24 -6.79 5.12
C THR A 46 -16.55 -5.51 5.55
N VAL A 47 -15.22 -5.51 5.51
CA VAL A 47 -14.40 -4.29 5.71
C VAL A 47 -13.73 -3.92 4.39
N ALA A 48 -13.75 -2.64 4.06
CA ALA A 48 -13.20 -2.17 2.80
C ALA A 48 -12.45 -0.84 2.96
N ALA A 49 -11.28 -0.76 2.32
CA ALA A 49 -10.59 0.49 2.02
C ALA A 49 -10.78 0.83 0.55
N SER A 50 -10.95 2.11 0.22
CA SER A 50 -11.11 2.53 -1.16
C SER A 50 -10.54 3.92 -1.41
N VAL A 51 -9.65 4.01 -2.39
CA VAL A 51 -9.20 5.27 -2.98
C VAL A 51 -9.88 5.56 -4.34
N VAL A 52 -10.89 4.75 -4.71
CA VAL A 52 -11.68 4.89 -5.93
C VAL A 52 -13.18 4.88 -5.60
N PRO A 53 -13.75 5.97 -5.06
CA PRO A 53 -15.14 6.00 -4.56
C PRO A 53 -16.19 5.56 -5.58
N LYS A 54 -15.95 5.80 -6.86
CA LYS A 54 -16.85 5.37 -7.96
C LYS A 54 -17.06 3.85 -8.01
N LYS A 55 -16.16 3.06 -7.42
CA LYS A 55 -16.23 1.59 -7.37
C LYS A 55 -16.83 1.04 -6.07
N ASN A 56 -17.07 1.87 -5.08
CA ASN A 56 -17.64 1.43 -3.80
C ASN A 56 -19.00 0.75 -4.00
N ARG A 57 -19.83 1.29 -4.88
CA ARG A 57 -21.13 0.71 -5.22
C ARG A 57 -21.08 -0.77 -5.66
N GLU A 58 -19.99 -1.22 -6.25
CA GLU A 58 -19.83 -2.63 -6.67
C GLU A 58 -19.64 -3.53 -5.44
N VAL A 59 -18.96 -3.03 -4.41
CA VAL A 59 -18.80 -3.73 -3.12
C VAL A 59 -20.12 -3.73 -2.36
N ASP A 60 -20.79 -2.58 -2.24
CA ASP A 60 -22.08 -2.47 -1.57
C ASP A 60 -23.13 -3.38 -2.22
N ALA A 61 -23.18 -3.44 -3.56
CA ALA A 61 -24.08 -4.32 -4.29
C ALA A 61 -23.78 -5.82 -4.10
N ALA A 62 -22.51 -6.18 -3.90
CA ALA A 62 -22.11 -7.57 -3.72
C ALA A 62 -22.20 -8.05 -2.26
N CYS A 63 -21.90 -7.17 -1.30
CA CYS A 63 -21.76 -7.53 0.12
C CYS A 63 -22.97 -7.07 0.96
N GLY A 64 -23.89 -6.32 0.38
CA GLY A 64 -25.08 -5.78 1.07
C GLY A 64 -24.79 -4.52 1.88
N PRO A 65 -25.84 -3.94 2.50
CA PRO A 65 -25.70 -2.78 3.38
C PRO A 65 -24.91 -3.16 4.63
N GLY A 66 -24.05 -2.28 5.10
CA GLY A 66 -23.26 -2.50 6.32
C GLY A 66 -21.80 -2.85 6.04
N VAL A 67 -21.30 -2.54 4.84
CA VAL A 67 -19.84 -2.55 4.63
C VAL A 67 -19.17 -1.53 5.53
N CYS A 68 -18.24 -1.98 6.38
CA CYS A 68 -17.41 -1.11 7.20
C CYS A 68 -16.33 -0.48 6.32
N TRP A 69 -16.55 0.72 5.87
CA TRP A 69 -15.60 1.50 5.09
C TRP A 69 -14.54 2.12 5.99
N ILE A 70 -13.25 1.88 5.71
CA ILE A 70 -12.15 2.47 6.45
C ILE A 70 -12.20 4.00 6.38
N GLY A 71 -12.12 4.62 7.53
CA GLY A 71 -12.07 6.07 7.68
C GLY A 71 -11.73 6.45 9.12
N PRO A 72 -11.55 7.73 9.42
CA PRO A 72 -11.13 8.19 10.75
C PRO A 72 -12.20 7.97 11.84
N ASP A 73 -13.45 7.74 11.46
CA ASP A 73 -14.57 7.54 12.38
C ASP A 73 -14.75 6.05 12.76
N VAL A 74 -13.93 5.14 12.20
CA VAL A 74 -13.92 3.70 12.47
C VAL A 74 -12.86 3.38 13.51
N ASN A 75 -13.10 2.41 14.38
CA ASN A 75 -12.05 1.93 15.29
C ASN A 75 -10.94 1.21 14.51
N LEU A 76 -9.82 1.88 14.33
CA LEU A 76 -8.68 1.38 13.57
C LEU A 76 -7.67 0.61 14.44
N GLY A 77 -7.79 0.71 15.76
CA GLY A 77 -6.77 0.25 16.70
C GLY A 77 -5.49 1.11 16.69
N VAL A 78 -5.38 2.08 15.82
CA VAL A 78 -4.32 3.08 15.74
C VAL A 78 -4.92 4.46 15.95
N GLY A 79 -4.27 5.32 16.73
CA GLY A 79 -4.68 6.70 16.91
C GLY A 79 -4.38 7.55 15.68
N ILE A 80 -4.99 8.72 15.59
CA ILE A 80 -4.73 9.69 14.51
C ILE A 80 -4.39 11.04 15.13
N ASP A 81 -3.14 11.46 14.97
CA ASP A 81 -2.66 12.80 15.30
C ASP A 81 -2.28 13.51 13.99
N TYR A 82 -3.31 13.95 13.28
CA TYR A 82 -3.19 14.57 11.96
C TYR A 82 -4.23 15.68 11.78
N PRO A 83 -3.85 16.88 11.29
CA PRO A 83 -4.74 18.05 11.27
C PRO A 83 -6.06 17.83 10.52
N ASN A 84 -6.06 17.05 9.45
CA ASN A 84 -7.24 16.70 8.68
C ASN A 84 -7.38 15.18 8.52
N PRO A 85 -7.91 14.45 9.51
CA PRO A 85 -8.00 12.99 9.46
C PRO A 85 -8.75 12.44 8.24
N ARG A 86 -9.76 13.17 7.75
CA ARG A 86 -10.55 12.77 6.57
C ARG A 86 -9.79 12.89 5.24
N GLY A 87 -8.66 13.59 5.23
CA GLY A 87 -7.75 13.67 4.10
C GLY A 87 -6.79 12.50 3.96
N ILE A 88 -6.75 11.60 4.96
CA ILE A 88 -5.87 10.42 4.91
C ILE A 88 -6.53 9.34 4.05
N GLY A 89 -5.76 8.77 3.11
CA GLY A 89 -6.22 7.64 2.30
C GLY A 89 -6.59 6.43 3.17
N PRO A 90 -7.73 5.78 2.92
CA PRO A 90 -8.16 4.60 3.68
C PRO A 90 -7.18 3.44 3.64
N ASP A 91 -6.44 3.26 2.56
CA ASP A 91 -5.35 2.29 2.41
C ASP A 91 -4.21 2.57 3.38
N ARG A 92 -3.85 3.85 3.57
CA ARG A 92 -2.81 4.30 4.51
C ARG A 92 -3.22 4.04 5.95
N LEU A 93 -4.48 4.28 6.31
CA LEU A 93 -5.03 3.94 7.63
C LEU A 93 -5.05 2.43 7.87
N ALA A 94 -5.41 1.64 6.86
CA ALA A 94 -5.33 0.18 6.94
C ALA A 94 -3.89 -0.31 7.12
N ASN A 95 -2.93 0.27 6.38
CA ASN A 95 -1.50 -0.03 6.54
C ASN A 95 -1.01 0.27 7.97
N ALA A 96 -1.40 1.42 8.53
CA ALA A 96 -1.05 1.81 9.90
C ALA A 96 -1.62 0.84 10.93
N ALA A 97 -2.90 0.46 10.82
CA ALA A 97 -3.55 -0.52 11.68
C ALA A 97 -2.86 -1.89 11.62
N GLY A 98 -2.55 -2.36 10.41
CA GLY A 98 -1.82 -3.61 10.19
C GLY A 98 -0.40 -3.58 10.77
N CYS A 99 0.30 -2.46 10.56
CA CYS A 99 1.66 -2.29 11.06
C CYS A 99 1.70 -2.29 12.60
N LEU A 100 0.85 -1.51 13.25
CA LEU A 100 0.78 -1.47 14.72
C LEU A 100 0.51 -2.85 15.29
N ALA A 101 -0.49 -3.56 14.77
CA ALA A 101 -0.92 -4.85 15.31
C ALA A 101 0.12 -5.97 15.12
N HIS A 102 0.89 -5.96 14.03
CA HIS A 102 1.78 -7.08 13.69
C HIS A 102 3.26 -6.78 13.94
N TYR A 103 3.66 -5.52 13.90
CA TYR A 103 5.07 -5.13 13.99
C TYR A 103 5.37 -4.21 15.17
N GLY A 104 4.34 -3.55 15.73
CA GLY A 104 4.49 -2.58 16.83
C GLY A 104 4.99 -1.23 16.34
N VAL A 105 5.32 -0.34 17.30
CA VAL A 105 5.71 1.06 17.07
C VAL A 105 6.98 1.41 17.84
N PRO A 106 7.70 2.49 17.50
CA PRO A 106 7.47 3.39 16.36
C PRO A 106 7.73 2.70 15.01
N ALA A 107 7.04 3.13 13.95
CA ALA A 107 7.17 2.50 12.65
C ALA A 107 7.00 3.48 11.47
N ILE A 108 7.55 3.08 10.33
CA ILE A 108 7.32 3.70 9.02
C ILE A 108 6.85 2.58 8.08
N VAL A 109 5.69 2.74 7.47
CA VAL A 109 5.24 1.85 6.40
C VAL A 109 5.57 2.49 5.07
N VAL A 110 6.21 1.73 4.17
CA VAL A 110 6.47 2.17 2.80
C VAL A 110 5.64 1.29 1.85
N ASP A 111 4.65 1.88 1.19
CA ASP A 111 3.79 1.16 0.24
C ASP A 111 4.18 1.52 -1.19
N PHE A 112 4.70 0.54 -1.93
CA PHE A 112 5.14 0.67 -3.31
C PHE A 112 4.00 0.34 -4.27
N GLY A 113 3.11 1.31 -4.48
CA GLY A 113 1.97 1.23 -5.38
C GLY A 113 2.10 2.15 -6.61
N THR A 114 0.95 2.61 -7.13
CA THR A 114 0.88 3.64 -8.18
C THR A 114 1.59 4.94 -7.75
N ALA A 115 1.48 5.29 -6.49
CA ALA A 115 2.37 6.20 -5.78
C ALA A 115 3.15 5.38 -4.74
N VAL A 116 4.32 5.84 -4.30
CA VAL A 116 4.91 5.36 -3.07
C VAL A 116 4.45 6.25 -1.93
N THR A 117 3.95 5.65 -0.86
CA THR A 117 3.60 6.35 0.37
C THR A 117 4.51 5.92 1.51
N PHE A 118 4.79 6.87 2.40
CA PHE A 118 5.48 6.64 3.65
C PHE A 118 4.53 7.04 4.77
N ASP A 119 4.06 6.08 5.53
CA ASP A 119 3.12 6.28 6.64
C ASP A 119 3.87 6.21 7.94
N VAL A 120 3.80 7.27 8.74
CA VAL A 120 4.59 7.44 9.96
C VAL A 120 3.69 7.22 11.18
N ILE A 121 4.11 6.26 12.04
CA ILE A 121 3.37 5.89 13.26
C ILE A 121 4.28 6.17 14.46
N SER A 122 3.82 7.06 15.34
CA SER A 122 4.58 7.50 16.50
C SER A 122 4.82 6.39 17.53
N PRO A 123 5.71 6.60 18.52
CA PRO A 123 5.89 5.67 19.65
C PRO A 123 4.61 5.41 20.45
N GLU A 124 3.69 6.39 20.48
CA GLU A 124 2.41 6.33 21.20
C GLU A 124 1.34 5.56 20.39
N GLY A 125 1.66 5.12 19.15
CA GLY A 125 0.74 4.40 18.29
C GLY A 125 -0.22 5.29 17.52
N ASN A 126 0.15 6.54 17.24
CA ASN A 126 -0.64 7.45 16.43
C ASN A 126 -0.07 7.55 15.00
N TYR A 127 -0.95 7.52 14.00
CA TYR A 127 -0.62 7.99 12.67
C TYR A 127 -0.39 9.51 12.71
N ILE A 128 0.82 9.96 12.40
CA ILE A 128 1.22 11.38 12.52
C ILE A 128 1.45 12.06 11.17
N GLY A 129 1.32 11.33 10.07
CA GLY A 129 1.53 11.88 8.73
C GLY A 129 2.35 10.97 7.83
N GLY A 130 2.98 11.57 6.83
CA GLY A 130 3.84 10.81 5.92
C GLY A 130 4.21 11.57 4.66
N VAL A 131 4.79 10.83 3.69
CA VAL A 131 5.25 11.37 2.41
C VAL A 131 4.56 10.61 1.28
N ILE A 132 4.31 11.28 0.17
CA ILE A 132 3.81 10.68 -1.07
C ILE A 132 4.73 11.12 -2.21
N ALA A 133 5.21 10.15 -3.00
CA ALA A 133 5.99 10.40 -4.20
C ALA A 133 5.45 9.55 -5.38
N PRO A 134 5.83 9.87 -6.63
CA PRO A 134 5.46 9.04 -7.77
C PRO A 134 5.93 7.59 -7.58
N GLY A 135 5.11 6.61 -7.99
CA GLY A 135 5.50 5.21 -7.99
C GLY A 135 6.58 4.90 -9.04
N LEU A 136 7.24 3.75 -8.90
CA LEU A 136 8.37 3.38 -9.76
C LEU A 136 7.98 3.31 -11.25
N ASN A 137 6.79 2.76 -11.55
CA ASN A 137 6.30 2.68 -12.93
C ASN A 137 6.08 4.07 -13.55
N ALA A 138 5.60 5.03 -12.77
CA ALA A 138 5.36 6.38 -13.26
C ALA A 138 6.63 7.06 -13.81
N MET A 139 7.82 6.72 -13.27
CA MET A 139 9.08 7.26 -13.77
C MET A 139 9.41 6.79 -15.20
N THR A 140 9.13 5.53 -15.51
CA THR A 140 9.44 4.93 -16.81
C THR A 140 8.33 5.17 -17.85
N GLU A 141 7.07 5.10 -17.44
CA GLU A 141 5.91 5.43 -18.28
C GLU A 141 5.95 6.89 -18.72
N TYR A 142 6.26 7.83 -17.83
CA TYR A 142 6.39 9.24 -18.17
C TYR A 142 7.46 9.48 -19.24
N LEU A 143 8.62 8.83 -19.13
CA LEU A 143 9.68 8.96 -20.14
C LEU A 143 9.25 8.39 -21.50
N HIS A 144 8.55 7.26 -21.51
CA HIS A 144 8.01 6.67 -22.73
C HIS A 144 6.98 7.60 -23.39
N ASP A 145 6.04 8.13 -22.61
CA ASP A 145 4.91 8.91 -23.13
C ASP A 145 5.33 10.31 -23.61
N HIS A 146 6.43 10.86 -23.08
CA HIS A 146 6.86 12.24 -23.33
C HIS A 146 8.17 12.37 -24.14
N THR A 147 8.70 11.26 -24.66
CA THR A 147 9.89 11.30 -25.53
C THR A 147 9.70 10.43 -26.77
N ALA A 148 10.35 10.82 -27.86
CA ALA A 148 10.18 10.13 -29.14
C ALA A 148 10.96 8.78 -29.23
N LEU A 149 11.99 8.59 -28.41
CA LEU A 149 12.95 7.48 -28.59
C LEU A 149 13.09 6.58 -27.35
N LEU A 150 12.51 6.94 -26.22
CA LEU A 150 12.62 6.12 -25.03
C LEU A 150 11.51 5.05 -25.02
N PRO A 151 11.89 3.75 -24.99
CA PRO A 151 10.91 2.67 -25.01
C PRO A 151 10.20 2.51 -23.68
N LEU A 152 9.03 1.87 -23.70
CA LEU A 152 8.44 1.33 -22.48
C LEU A 152 9.26 0.13 -22.03
N ILE A 153 9.81 0.18 -20.83
CA ILE A 153 10.68 -0.88 -20.29
C ILE A 153 9.99 -1.71 -19.22
N ARG A 154 10.38 -2.98 -19.13
CA ARG A 154 9.95 -3.84 -18.01
C ARG A 154 10.91 -3.67 -16.83
N LEU A 155 10.37 -3.28 -15.68
CA LEU A 155 11.14 -3.13 -14.45
C LEU A 155 11.63 -4.50 -13.95
N ARG A 156 12.91 -4.56 -13.64
CA ARG A 156 13.64 -5.71 -13.08
C ARG A 156 14.92 -5.23 -12.43
N GLU A 157 15.65 -6.10 -11.77
CA GLU A 157 16.96 -5.77 -11.23
C GLU A 157 17.94 -5.40 -12.37
N PRO A 158 18.60 -4.23 -12.30
CA PRO A 158 19.63 -3.86 -13.27
C PRO A 158 20.84 -4.77 -13.17
N GLY A 159 21.37 -5.21 -14.31
CA GLY A 159 22.60 -6.02 -14.36
C GLY A 159 23.88 -5.22 -14.09
N ALA A 160 23.85 -3.91 -14.30
CA ALA A 160 24.95 -2.98 -14.06
C ALA A 160 24.45 -1.57 -13.82
N ALA A 161 25.24 -0.74 -13.11
CA ALA A 161 24.92 0.65 -12.88
C ALA A 161 25.06 1.50 -14.17
N VAL A 162 25.93 1.13 -15.07
CA VAL A 162 26.11 1.80 -16.36
C VAL A 162 25.51 0.91 -17.45
N GLY A 163 24.34 1.31 -17.98
CA GLY A 163 23.71 0.63 -19.10
C GLY A 163 24.45 0.86 -20.42
N ARG A 164 24.50 -0.18 -21.28
CA ARG A 164 25.10 -0.13 -22.62
C ARG A 164 24.06 -0.08 -23.74
N SER A 165 22.79 0.07 -23.37
CA SER A 165 21.66 0.34 -24.25
C SER A 165 20.73 1.35 -23.59
N THR A 166 19.83 1.96 -24.36
CA THR A 166 18.83 2.89 -23.83
C THR A 166 17.96 2.22 -22.76
N GLU A 167 17.52 0.97 -23.00
CA GLU A 167 16.73 0.20 -22.05
C GLU A 167 17.49 -0.04 -20.73
N GLU A 168 18.76 -0.48 -20.82
CA GLU A 168 19.60 -0.70 -19.63
C GLU A 168 19.87 0.58 -18.86
N ALA A 169 20.10 1.70 -19.55
CA ALA A 169 20.32 3.00 -18.93
C ALA A 169 19.05 3.49 -18.21
N MET A 170 17.89 3.36 -18.84
CA MET A 170 16.60 3.68 -18.22
C MET A 170 16.32 2.80 -17.01
N LEU A 171 16.57 1.50 -17.11
CA LEU A 171 16.37 0.54 -16.03
C LEU A 171 17.27 0.85 -14.83
N SER A 172 18.55 1.13 -15.09
CA SER A 172 19.51 1.54 -14.06
C SER A 172 19.08 2.83 -13.37
N GLY A 173 18.73 3.85 -14.13
CA GLY A 173 18.26 5.13 -13.61
C GLY A 173 16.99 4.98 -12.77
N ALA A 174 16.00 4.21 -13.26
CA ALA A 174 14.76 3.96 -12.55
C ALA A 174 15.00 3.23 -11.21
N VAL A 175 15.67 2.09 -11.21
CA VAL A 175 15.78 1.26 -10.00
C VAL A 175 16.76 1.87 -8.99
N HIS A 176 17.96 2.25 -9.42
CA HIS A 176 18.95 2.84 -8.49
C HIS A 176 18.54 4.23 -8.02
N GLY A 177 18.00 5.07 -8.93
CA GLY A 177 17.49 6.39 -8.58
C GLY A 177 16.33 6.31 -7.58
N TYR A 178 15.44 5.34 -7.77
CA TYR A 178 14.31 5.13 -6.86
C TYR A 178 14.74 4.64 -5.49
N ARG A 179 15.71 3.73 -5.42
CA ARG A 179 16.34 3.33 -4.15
C ARG A 179 16.96 4.52 -3.42
N GLY A 180 17.61 5.42 -4.15
CA GLY A 180 18.14 6.67 -3.59
C GLY A 180 17.05 7.59 -3.06
N LEU A 181 15.95 7.76 -3.79
CA LEU A 181 14.77 8.52 -3.36
C LEU A 181 14.21 7.96 -2.04
N VAL A 182 13.99 6.65 -1.98
CA VAL A 182 13.45 5.97 -0.78
C VAL A 182 14.39 6.12 0.40
N ALA A 183 15.69 5.90 0.19
CA ALA A 183 16.71 6.03 1.25
C ALA A 183 16.75 7.46 1.82
N GLU A 184 16.70 8.47 0.97
CA GLU A 184 16.74 9.86 1.41
C GLU A 184 15.46 10.26 2.16
N ILE A 185 14.29 9.87 1.69
CA ILE A 185 13.02 10.14 2.39
C ILE A 185 13.03 9.47 3.77
N LEU A 186 13.44 8.20 3.88
CA LEU A 186 13.55 7.50 5.15
C LEU A 186 14.53 8.18 6.10
N ARG A 187 15.66 8.68 5.57
CA ARG A 187 16.64 9.42 6.36
C ARG A 187 16.06 10.70 6.93
N GLN A 188 15.29 11.46 6.14
CA GLN A 188 14.64 12.69 6.57
C GLN A 188 13.56 12.40 7.62
N ILE A 189 12.69 11.42 7.39
CA ILE A 189 11.63 11.03 8.35
C ILE A 189 12.28 10.62 9.69
N ARG A 190 13.33 9.77 9.67
CA ARG A 190 14.00 9.33 10.88
C ARG A 190 14.59 10.50 11.66
N ARG A 191 15.21 11.46 10.97
CA ARG A 191 15.80 12.65 11.60
C ARG A 191 14.78 13.56 12.24
N GLU A 192 13.62 13.74 11.58
CA GLU A 192 12.58 14.68 12.01
C GLU A 192 11.65 14.06 13.07
N ALA A 193 11.06 12.90 12.75
CA ALA A 193 10.03 12.28 13.58
C ALA A 193 10.58 11.35 14.67
N PHE A 194 11.82 10.86 14.51
CA PHE A 194 12.40 9.85 15.42
C PHE A 194 13.83 10.14 15.86
N PRO A 195 14.14 11.37 16.39
CA PRO A 195 15.51 11.74 16.75
C PRO A 195 16.11 10.85 17.84
N HIS A 196 15.27 10.23 18.68
CA HIS A 196 15.68 9.39 19.81
C HIS A 196 15.21 7.93 19.72
N HIS A 197 14.59 7.54 18.59
CA HIS A 197 14.04 6.21 18.39
C HIS A 197 14.54 5.60 17.06
N ARG A 198 14.57 4.28 17.01
CA ARG A 198 14.76 3.54 15.76
C ARG A 198 13.40 2.97 15.33
N PRO A 199 12.68 3.62 14.41
CA PRO A 199 11.44 3.08 13.91
C PRO A 199 11.71 1.80 13.08
N LYS A 200 10.80 0.82 13.17
CA LYS A 200 10.76 -0.28 12.23
C LYS A 200 10.29 0.23 10.87
N VAL A 201 10.87 -0.28 9.80
CA VAL A 201 10.48 0.06 8.43
C VAL A 201 9.89 -1.17 7.77
N ILE A 202 8.59 -1.16 7.56
CA ILE A 202 7.83 -2.24 6.96
C ILE A 202 7.45 -1.85 5.54
N VAL A 203 7.70 -2.73 4.57
CA VAL A 203 7.36 -2.43 3.18
C VAL A 203 6.25 -3.34 2.66
N THR A 204 5.40 -2.77 1.82
CA THR A 204 4.31 -3.44 1.11
C THR A 204 4.20 -2.92 -0.31
N GLY A 205 3.22 -3.39 -1.07
CA GLY A 205 2.99 -2.96 -2.45
C GLY A 205 3.62 -3.86 -3.50
N GLY A 206 3.31 -3.57 -4.77
CA GLY A 206 3.69 -4.45 -5.89
C GLY A 206 5.18 -4.48 -6.21
N ASP A 207 5.86 -3.35 -6.04
CA ASP A 207 7.28 -3.19 -6.36
C ASP A 207 8.20 -3.37 -5.13
N SER A 208 7.62 -3.76 -3.98
CA SER A 208 8.34 -3.87 -2.71
C SER A 208 9.52 -4.83 -2.76
N GLU A 209 9.37 -6.00 -3.37
CA GLU A 209 10.44 -7.00 -3.48
C GLU A 209 11.61 -6.51 -4.33
N LEU A 210 11.32 -5.87 -5.48
CA LEU A 210 12.34 -5.33 -6.38
C LEU A 210 13.18 -4.26 -5.69
N ILE A 211 12.53 -3.35 -4.96
CA ILE A 211 13.26 -2.26 -4.30
C ILE A 211 13.99 -2.76 -3.06
N ALA A 212 13.35 -3.62 -2.27
CA ALA A 212 13.93 -4.14 -1.03
C ALA A 212 15.17 -5.03 -1.26
N SER A 213 15.22 -5.78 -2.36
CA SER A 213 16.35 -6.68 -2.66
C SER A 213 17.71 -5.97 -2.71
N GLY A 214 17.74 -4.70 -3.12
CA GLY A 214 18.96 -3.90 -3.22
C GLY A 214 19.05 -2.72 -2.25
N LEU A 215 18.16 -2.66 -1.23
CA LEU A 215 18.14 -1.57 -0.25
C LEU A 215 17.93 -2.12 1.17
N PRO A 216 19.01 -2.41 1.93
CA PRO A 216 18.92 -3.07 3.24
C PRO A 216 18.51 -2.08 4.36
N LEU A 217 17.43 -1.34 4.16
CA LEU A 217 16.89 -0.36 5.11
C LEU A 217 15.58 -0.81 5.76
N PHE A 218 15.05 -1.96 5.34
CA PHE A 218 13.74 -2.47 5.72
C PHE A 218 13.86 -3.61 6.74
N ASP A 219 12.99 -3.60 7.73
CA ASP A 219 12.93 -4.64 8.76
C ASP A 219 12.03 -5.83 8.32
N ALA A 220 11.04 -5.57 7.46
CA ALA A 220 10.18 -6.62 6.89
C ALA A 220 9.57 -6.20 5.54
N VAL A 221 9.30 -7.22 4.70
CA VAL A 221 8.48 -7.11 3.48
C VAL A 221 7.18 -7.87 3.72
N ASP A 222 6.04 -7.18 3.69
CA ASP A 222 4.72 -7.77 3.90
C ASP A 222 3.75 -7.39 2.77
N PRO A 223 3.65 -8.20 1.72
CA PRO A 223 2.75 -7.93 0.58
C PRO A 223 1.26 -7.90 0.94
N LEU A 224 0.90 -8.39 2.13
CA LEU A 224 -0.48 -8.46 2.61
C LEU A 224 -0.80 -7.44 3.70
N LEU A 225 0.10 -6.51 4.01
CA LEU A 225 -0.05 -5.60 5.14
C LEU A 225 -1.40 -4.86 5.13
N THR A 226 -1.82 -4.30 4.00
CA THR A 226 -3.11 -3.62 3.86
C THR A 226 -4.29 -4.54 4.21
N LEU A 227 -4.29 -5.77 3.67
CA LEU A 227 -5.34 -6.75 3.98
C LEU A 227 -5.31 -7.21 5.43
N ARG A 228 -4.13 -7.31 6.04
CA ARG A 228 -3.98 -7.58 7.48
C ARG A 228 -4.56 -6.45 8.32
N GLY A 229 -4.30 -5.20 7.92
CA GLY A 229 -4.90 -4.04 8.56
C GLY A 229 -6.43 -4.04 8.47
N LEU A 230 -6.97 -4.36 7.28
CA LEU A 230 -8.42 -4.53 7.11
C LEU A 230 -8.98 -5.64 8.02
N LEU A 231 -8.23 -6.73 8.20
CA LEU A 231 -8.64 -7.81 9.10
C LEU A 231 -8.62 -7.37 10.57
N VAL A 232 -7.61 -6.59 10.99
CA VAL A 232 -7.56 -5.99 12.34
C VAL A 232 -8.80 -5.11 12.57
N VAL A 233 -9.11 -4.24 11.61
CA VAL A 233 -10.29 -3.37 11.72
C VAL A 233 -11.59 -4.19 11.73
N ALA A 234 -11.67 -5.29 10.97
CA ALA A 234 -12.81 -6.18 11.02
C ALA A 234 -13.01 -6.77 12.43
N GLN A 235 -11.95 -7.18 13.09
CA GLN A 235 -12.00 -7.75 14.44
C GLN A 235 -12.40 -6.72 15.53
N LEU A 236 -12.17 -5.43 15.26
CA LEU A 236 -12.49 -4.36 16.19
C LEU A 236 -13.92 -3.80 16.01
N ASN A 237 -14.57 -4.06 14.88
CA ASN A 237 -15.83 -3.40 14.52
C ASN A 237 -16.97 -4.35 14.12
N LEU A 238 -16.68 -5.63 13.86
CA LEU A 238 -17.67 -6.66 13.48
C LEU A 238 -17.79 -7.75 14.52
#